data_6f0c5e6fd51a767ecc1e40d125d1342a
#
_entry.id   6f0c5e6fd51a767ecc1e40d125d1342a
#
_cell.length_a   1.000
_cell.length_b   1.000
_cell.length_c   1.000
_cell.angle_alpha   90.00
_cell.angle_beta   90.00
_cell.angle_gamma   90.00
#
_symmetry.space_group_name_H-M   'P 1'
#
loop_
_entity.id
_entity.type
_entity.pdbx_description
1 polymer ?
#
loop_
_entity_poly.entity_id
_entity_poly.type
_entity_poly.pdbx_seq_one_letter_code
_entity_poly.pdbx_strand_id
1 'polypeptide(L)'
;MSIIRMTLCSDRDNDLKQLYDHMKNEYDREETNLLSLGDAIRNMGKFDLAEKYYRRWLSELPSNDPSIGVLYQLLGRVANAKGEYDTSLEWYQKSLEIDMRTHPSDHVNIGSTHNSIGNVHGKKGDRGRALESYNRAVSLFKQAHDENHPKMAMFYNNIGLIYREEKKYFEALDFYEKSLAIKKKYLPMDHPNLGTSYNNIGNVHYCLGHYDLVLDHYNRSLKIRLKSLPAQHPDIAMTYRNMGLVYEYKDDFEKSLILLW
;
A
#
# COMPACT_ATOMS: atom_id res chain seq x y z
N MET A 1 19.66 -21.78 -19.37
CA MET A 1 19.92 -21.42 -17.97
C MET A 1 19.36 -20.02 -17.77
N SER A 2 18.43 -19.81 -16.85
CA SER A 2 17.83 -18.48 -16.68
C SER A 2 18.87 -17.48 -16.14
N ILE A 3 18.74 -16.21 -16.51
CA ILE A 3 19.59 -15.10 -16.03
C ILE A 3 19.69 -15.12 -14.50
N ILE A 4 18.61 -15.46 -13.81
CA ILE A 4 18.54 -15.62 -12.35
C ILE A 4 19.59 -16.62 -11.84
N ARG A 5 19.71 -17.78 -12.51
CA ARG A 5 20.66 -18.83 -12.09
C ARG A 5 22.10 -18.39 -12.29
N MET A 6 22.39 -17.62 -13.35
CA MET A 6 23.72 -17.05 -13.58
C MET A 6 24.06 -15.96 -12.55
N THR A 7 23.12 -15.08 -12.24
CA THR A 7 23.30 -14.00 -11.26
C THR A 7 23.52 -14.54 -9.84
N LEU A 8 22.79 -15.59 -9.44
CA LEU A 8 22.92 -16.24 -8.13
C LEU A 8 24.17 -17.13 -8.02
N CYS A 9 24.64 -17.71 -9.12
CA CYS A 9 25.85 -18.54 -9.12
C CYS A 9 27.16 -17.75 -9.07
N SER A 10 27.14 -16.46 -9.42
CA SER A 10 28.32 -15.58 -9.37
C SER A 10 28.58 -14.96 -7.99
N ASP A 11 27.59 -15.01 -7.08
CA ASP A 11 27.72 -14.49 -5.73
C ASP A 11 27.95 -15.60 -4.70
N ARG A 12 28.91 -15.36 -3.81
CA ARG A 12 29.12 -16.14 -2.58
C ARG A 12 28.01 -15.90 -1.53
N ASP A 13 26.88 -15.33 -1.95
CA ASP A 13 25.79 -14.95 -1.06
C ASP A 13 24.84 -16.15 -0.88
N ASN A 14 25.21 -17.02 0.06
CA ASN A 14 24.49 -18.25 0.41
C ASN A 14 23.03 -17.99 0.81
N ASP A 15 22.75 -16.79 1.35
CA ASP A 15 21.41 -16.40 1.79
C ASP A 15 20.45 -16.21 0.61
N LEU A 16 20.91 -15.65 -0.50
CA LEU A 16 20.09 -15.46 -1.72
C LEU A 16 19.78 -16.79 -2.40
N LYS A 17 20.75 -17.70 -2.40
CA LYS A 17 20.57 -19.04 -2.97
C LYS A 17 19.56 -19.84 -2.16
N GLN A 18 19.69 -19.81 -0.83
CA GLN A 18 18.74 -20.48 0.07
C GLN A 18 17.33 -19.90 -0.07
N LEU A 19 17.20 -18.58 -0.18
CA LEU A 19 15.91 -17.91 -0.38
C LEU A 19 15.29 -18.28 -1.73
N TYR A 20 16.09 -18.29 -2.82
CA TYR A 20 15.63 -18.71 -4.13
C TYR A 20 15.16 -20.17 -4.15
N ASP A 21 15.95 -21.07 -3.53
CA ASP A 21 15.62 -22.50 -3.45
C ASP A 21 14.36 -22.70 -2.59
N HIS A 22 14.21 -21.95 -1.50
CA HIS A 22 13.02 -21.97 -0.65
C HIS A 22 11.77 -21.50 -1.42
N MET A 23 11.86 -20.37 -2.12
CA MET A 23 10.75 -19.84 -2.92
C MET A 23 10.38 -20.77 -4.07
N LYS A 24 11.36 -21.39 -4.74
CA LYS A 24 11.12 -22.37 -5.80
C LYS A 24 10.36 -23.58 -5.29
N ASN A 25 10.71 -24.05 -4.09
CA ASN A 25 10.06 -25.22 -3.47
C ASN A 25 8.66 -24.92 -2.94
N GLU A 26 8.41 -23.68 -2.42
CA GLU A 26 7.10 -23.32 -1.87
C GLU A 26 6.05 -22.97 -2.94
N TYR A 27 6.46 -22.41 -4.06
CA TYR A 27 5.52 -21.86 -5.05
C TYR A 27 5.39 -22.69 -6.33
N ASP A 28 6.11 -23.80 -6.47
CA ASP A 28 6.08 -24.74 -7.61
C ASP A 28 5.92 -24.03 -8.99
N ARG A 29 6.52 -22.85 -9.13
CA ARG A 29 6.50 -22.05 -10.36
C ARG A 29 7.86 -22.08 -11.03
N GLU A 30 7.92 -22.68 -12.21
CA GLU A 30 9.11 -22.67 -13.07
C GLU A 30 9.57 -21.25 -13.46
N GLU A 31 8.72 -20.22 -13.28
CA GLU A 31 9.00 -18.82 -13.57
C GLU A 31 9.05 -17.96 -12.29
N THR A 32 10.00 -18.24 -11.39
CA THR A 32 10.36 -17.26 -10.38
C THR A 32 11.15 -16.14 -11.06
N ASN A 33 10.48 -15.05 -11.41
CA ASN A 33 11.17 -13.93 -12.03
C ASN A 33 11.86 -13.05 -10.97
N LEU A 34 12.83 -12.26 -11.40
CA LEU A 34 13.63 -11.37 -10.55
C LEU A 34 12.78 -10.37 -9.75
N LEU A 35 11.60 -9.99 -10.27
CA LEU A 35 10.65 -9.10 -9.62
C LEU A 35 10.03 -9.77 -8.38
N SER A 36 9.56 -11.00 -8.51
CA SER A 36 8.94 -11.75 -7.40
C SER A 36 9.94 -12.03 -6.28
N LEU A 37 11.19 -12.33 -6.63
CA LEU A 37 12.27 -12.52 -5.64
C LEU A 37 12.57 -11.21 -4.89
N GLY A 38 12.71 -10.11 -5.60
CA GLY A 38 12.96 -8.81 -5.00
C GLY A 38 11.82 -8.34 -4.08
N ASP A 39 10.57 -8.56 -4.49
CA ASP A 39 9.39 -8.25 -3.66
C ASP A 39 9.33 -9.16 -2.41
N ALA A 40 9.70 -10.43 -2.51
CA ALA A 40 9.78 -11.33 -1.35
C ALA A 40 10.86 -10.86 -0.35
N ILE A 41 12.07 -10.54 -0.82
CA ILE A 41 13.15 -10.01 0.02
C ILE A 41 12.69 -8.73 0.74
N ARG A 42 12.03 -7.83 0.02
CA ARG A 42 11.49 -6.59 0.58
C ARG A 42 10.39 -6.87 1.62
N ASN A 43 9.50 -7.82 1.34
CA ASN A 43 8.41 -8.19 2.27
C ASN A 43 8.92 -8.86 3.55
N MET A 44 10.08 -9.49 3.49
CA MET A 44 10.80 -9.98 4.67
C MET A 44 11.49 -8.87 5.48
N GLY A 45 11.38 -7.60 5.06
CA GLY A 45 12.03 -6.46 5.72
C GLY A 45 13.54 -6.35 5.46
N LYS A 46 14.12 -7.16 4.56
CA LYS A 46 15.54 -7.13 4.22
C LYS A 46 15.82 -6.04 3.16
N PHE A 47 15.59 -4.78 3.53
CA PHE A 47 15.60 -3.65 2.58
C PHE A 47 16.97 -3.40 1.94
N ASP A 48 18.06 -3.50 2.69
CA ASP A 48 19.41 -3.29 2.17
C ASP A 48 19.80 -4.37 1.15
N LEU A 49 19.38 -5.62 1.40
CA LEU A 49 19.58 -6.71 0.48
C LEU A 49 18.79 -6.51 -0.81
N ALA A 50 17.53 -6.09 -0.70
CA ALA A 50 16.69 -5.79 -1.86
C ALA A 50 17.28 -4.63 -2.69
N GLU A 51 17.78 -3.58 -2.04
CA GLU A 51 18.44 -2.46 -2.73
C GLU A 51 19.69 -2.89 -3.46
N LYS A 52 20.60 -3.61 -2.78
CA LYS A 52 21.82 -4.16 -3.38
C LYS A 52 21.52 -4.97 -4.63
N TYR A 53 20.50 -5.81 -4.54
CA TYR A 53 20.06 -6.68 -5.61
C TYR A 53 19.50 -5.91 -6.81
N TYR A 54 18.59 -4.93 -6.58
CA TYR A 54 18.02 -4.11 -7.64
C TYR A 54 19.07 -3.22 -8.32
N ARG A 55 20.01 -2.64 -7.56
CA ARG A 55 21.11 -1.84 -8.12
C ARG A 55 22.02 -2.68 -9.00
N ARG A 56 22.35 -3.91 -8.59
CA ARG A 56 23.13 -4.84 -9.39
C ARG A 56 22.41 -5.18 -10.68
N TRP A 57 21.13 -5.55 -10.59
CA TRP A 57 20.34 -5.85 -11.77
C TRP A 57 20.27 -4.64 -12.72
N LEU A 58 20.07 -3.46 -12.20
CA LEU A 58 20.08 -2.23 -13.00
C LEU A 58 21.41 -2.02 -13.73
N SER A 59 22.54 -2.36 -13.10
CA SER A 59 23.87 -2.23 -13.73
C SER A 59 24.18 -3.26 -14.83
N GLU A 60 23.45 -4.38 -14.84
CA GLU A 60 23.60 -5.46 -15.82
C GLU A 60 22.68 -5.29 -17.04
N LEU A 61 21.68 -4.39 -16.97
CA LEU A 61 20.74 -4.16 -18.06
C LEU A 61 21.28 -3.21 -19.11
N PRO A 62 20.96 -3.46 -20.40
CA PRO A 62 21.15 -2.47 -21.46
C PRO A 62 20.40 -1.17 -21.16
N SER A 63 20.94 -0.02 -21.56
CA SER A 63 20.38 1.30 -21.27
C SER A 63 18.95 1.55 -21.82
N ASN A 64 18.51 0.73 -22.75
CA ASN A 64 17.19 0.78 -23.36
C ASN A 64 16.26 -0.36 -22.91
N ASP A 65 16.64 -1.13 -21.88
CA ASP A 65 15.81 -2.23 -21.38
C ASP A 65 14.50 -1.69 -20.77
N PRO A 66 13.33 -2.25 -21.15
CA PRO A 66 12.04 -1.82 -20.65
C PRO A 66 11.87 -2.01 -19.13
N SER A 67 12.66 -2.89 -18.51
CA SER A 67 12.61 -3.15 -17.07
C SER A 67 13.20 -2.02 -16.21
N ILE A 68 13.95 -1.09 -16.79
CA ILE A 68 14.64 -0.01 -16.06
C ILE A 68 13.63 0.86 -15.28
N GLY A 69 12.51 1.23 -15.90
CA GLY A 69 11.45 2.02 -15.25
C GLY A 69 10.90 1.30 -14.02
N VAL A 70 10.63 0.00 -14.15
CA VAL A 70 10.16 -0.84 -13.04
C VAL A 70 11.20 -0.95 -11.92
N LEU A 71 12.49 -1.11 -12.27
CA LEU A 71 13.55 -1.16 -11.26
C LEU A 71 13.68 0.14 -10.48
N TYR A 72 13.53 1.29 -11.13
CA TYR A 72 13.50 2.57 -10.44
C TYR A 72 12.29 2.67 -9.48
N GLN A 73 11.11 2.16 -9.85
CA GLN A 73 9.97 2.07 -8.93
C GLN A 73 10.27 1.19 -7.71
N LEU A 74 10.91 0.04 -7.92
CA LEU A 74 11.28 -0.88 -6.85
C LEU A 74 12.31 -0.26 -5.89
N LEU A 75 13.34 0.39 -6.42
CA LEU A 75 14.32 1.15 -5.63
C LEU A 75 13.63 2.28 -4.84
N GLY A 76 12.71 3.01 -5.46
CA GLY A 76 11.89 4.02 -4.79
C GLY A 76 11.09 3.45 -3.62
N ARG A 77 10.47 2.29 -3.81
CA ARG A 77 9.71 1.58 -2.74
C ARG A 77 10.61 1.14 -1.60
N VAL A 78 11.82 0.65 -1.89
CA VAL A 78 12.79 0.25 -0.86
C VAL A 78 13.28 1.47 -0.08
N ALA A 79 13.68 2.54 -0.75
CA ALA A 79 14.10 3.78 -0.09
C ALA A 79 12.98 4.37 0.79
N ASN A 80 11.72 4.35 0.32
CA ASN A 80 10.56 4.76 1.13
C ASN A 80 10.37 3.88 2.37
N ALA A 81 10.58 2.57 2.27
CA ALA A 81 10.49 1.65 3.41
C ALA A 81 11.62 1.89 4.43
N LYS A 82 12.80 2.29 3.99
CA LYS A 82 13.94 2.68 4.83
C LYS A 82 13.77 4.07 5.47
N GLY A 83 12.78 4.86 5.03
CA GLY A 83 12.60 6.26 5.45
C GLY A 83 13.48 7.26 4.70
N GLU A 84 14.18 6.83 3.66
CA GLU A 84 15.04 7.64 2.79
C GLU A 84 14.17 8.36 1.74
N TYR A 85 13.34 9.29 2.19
CA TYR A 85 12.25 9.86 1.38
C TYR A 85 12.75 10.64 0.16
N ASP A 86 13.84 11.41 0.27
CA ASP A 86 14.37 12.18 -0.84
C ASP A 86 14.94 11.26 -1.92
N THR A 87 15.72 10.25 -1.53
CA THR A 87 16.21 9.20 -2.43
C THR A 87 15.05 8.45 -3.11
N SER A 88 13.97 8.18 -2.36
CA SER A 88 12.77 7.57 -2.92
C SER A 88 12.12 8.42 -4.02
N LEU A 89 11.99 9.73 -3.80
CA LEU A 89 11.46 10.67 -4.79
C LEU A 89 12.35 10.73 -6.05
N GLU A 90 13.67 10.74 -5.90
CA GLU A 90 14.61 10.71 -7.02
C GLU A 90 14.41 9.45 -7.89
N TRP A 91 14.26 8.28 -7.27
CA TRP A 91 14.03 7.04 -7.99
C TRP A 91 12.68 7.04 -8.72
N TYR A 92 11.61 7.52 -8.08
CA TYR A 92 10.31 7.64 -8.75
C TYR A 92 10.33 8.65 -9.88
N GLN A 93 11.09 9.76 -9.75
CA GLN A 93 11.25 10.72 -10.83
C GLN A 93 11.93 10.10 -12.04
N LYS A 94 13.02 9.34 -11.84
CA LYS A 94 13.68 8.59 -12.91
C LYS A 94 12.76 7.57 -13.59
N SER A 95 11.93 6.89 -12.80
CA SER A 95 10.91 5.99 -13.35
C SER A 95 9.93 6.74 -14.26
N LEU A 96 9.38 7.89 -13.79
CA LEU A 96 8.47 8.71 -14.60
C LEU A 96 9.10 9.18 -15.91
N GLU A 97 10.36 9.61 -15.89
CA GLU A 97 11.09 10.04 -17.09
C GLU A 97 11.19 8.93 -18.12
N ILE A 98 11.48 7.70 -17.67
CA ILE A 98 11.52 6.53 -18.55
C ILE A 98 10.12 6.22 -19.09
N ASP A 99 9.12 6.09 -18.21
CA ASP A 99 7.74 5.73 -18.60
C ASP A 99 7.15 6.76 -19.57
N MET A 100 7.32 8.04 -19.31
CA MET A 100 6.84 9.13 -20.19
C MET A 100 7.54 9.15 -21.56
N ARG A 101 8.80 8.72 -21.63
CA ARG A 101 9.55 8.67 -22.88
C ARG A 101 9.23 7.42 -23.69
N THR A 102 9.10 6.26 -23.04
CA THR A 102 8.95 4.97 -23.71
C THR A 102 7.50 4.58 -23.94
N HIS A 103 6.62 4.94 -23.02
CA HIS A 103 5.21 4.58 -23.03
C HIS A 103 4.33 5.76 -22.55
N PRO A 104 4.30 6.88 -23.28
CA PRO A 104 3.60 8.11 -22.85
C PRO A 104 2.08 7.91 -22.67
N SER A 105 1.51 6.88 -23.31
CA SER A 105 0.10 6.49 -23.18
C SER A 105 -0.15 5.50 -22.04
N ASP A 106 0.87 5.04 -21.31
CA ASP A 106 0.69 4.14 -20.16
C ASP A 106 0.28 4.91 -18.91
N HIS A 107 -0.93 5.43 -18.94
CA HIS A 107 -1.51 6.18 -17.83
C HIS A 107 -1.60 5.37 -16.53
N VAL A 108 -1.63 4.04 -16.61
CA VAL A 108 -1.75 3.14 -15.45
C VAL A 108 -0.47 3.11 -14.64
N ASN A 109 0.69 2.91 -15.29
CA ASN A 109 1.97 2.86 -14.60
C ASN A 109 2.40 4.25 -14.13
N ILE A 110 2.27 5.26 -14.98
CA ILE A 110 2.54 6.66 -14.63
C ILE A 110 1.67 7.08 -13.43
N GLY A 111 0.37 6.79 -13.45
CA GLY A 111 -0.54 7.09 -12.35
C GLY A 111 -0.20 6.33 -11.07
N SER A 112 0.23 5.07 -11.18
CA SER A 112 0.68 4.28 -10.01
C SER A 112 1.95 4.86 -9.39
N THR A 113 2.87 5.38 -10.20
CA THR A 113 4.09 6.05 -9.72
C THR A 113 3.74 7.38 -9.05
N HIS A 114 2.82 8.18 -9.59
CA HIS A 114 2.32 9.39 -8.92
C HIS A 114 1.69 9.07 -7.56
N ASN A 115 0.90 7.99 -7.44
CA ASN A 115 0.38 7.57 -6.13
C ASN A 115 1.52 7.22 -5.14
N SER A 116 2.57 6.56 -5.62
CA SER A 116 3.74 6.24 -4.79
C SER A 116 4.48 7.50 -4.32
N ILE A 117 4.64 8.49 -5.18
CA ILE A 117 5.19 9.82 -4.85
C ILE A 117 4.30 10.50 -3.79
N GLY A 118 2.98 10.45 -3.95
CA GLY A 118 2.02 10.96 -2.97
C GLY A 118 2.20 10.32 -1.59
N ASN A 119 2.40 8.99 -1.54
CA ASN A 119 2.68 8.28 -0.29
C ASN A 119 3.98 8.78 0.39
N VAL A 120 5.03 9.07 -0.38
CA VAL A 120 6.29 9.60 0.16
C VAL A 120 6.09 11.01 0.72
N HIS A 121 5.41 11.90 -0.02
CA HIS A 121 5.10 13.24 0.46
C HIS A 121 4.22 13.21 1.72
N GLY A 122 3.22 12.32 1.77
CA GLY A 122 2.40 12.12 2.98
C GLY A 122 3.24 11.74 4.19
N LYS A 123 4.17 10.78 4.04
CA LYS A 123 5.09 10.39 5.13
C LYS A 123 6.06 11.50 5.54
N LYS A 124 6.47 12.38 4.60
CA LYS A 124 7.25 13.60 4.91
C LYS A 124 6.41 14.67 5.61
N GLY A 125 5.09 14.52 5.69
CA GLY A 125 4.18 15.52 6.24
C GLY A 125 3.82 16.64 5.25
N ASP A 126 4.27 16.54 4.00
CA ASP A 126 3.93 17.49 2.93
C ASP A 126 2.58 17.12 2.29
N ARG A 127 1.51 17.49 3.00
CA ARG A 127 0.14 17.15 2.62
C ARG A 127 -0.28 17.75 1.28
N GLY A 128 0.18 18.96 0.98
CA GLY A 128 -0.11 19.66 -0.29
C GLY A 128 0.40 18.87 -1.49
N ARG A 129 1.70 18.51 -1.48
CA ARG A 129 2.30 17.71 -2.55
C ARG A 129 1.77 16.28 -2.61
N ALA A 130 1.39 15.72 -1.46
CA ALA A 130 0.73 14.42 -1.43
C ALA A 130 -0.60 14.44 -2.18
N LEU A 131 -1.48 15.41 -1.90
CA LEU A 131 -2.76 15.58 -2.59
C LEU A 131 -2.58 15.86 -4.08
N GLU A 132 -1.64 16.72 -4.46
CA GLU A 132 -1.32 16.98 -5.86
C GLU A 132 -0.96 15.69 -6.61
N SER A 133 -0.07 14.88 -6.03
CA SER A 133 0.38 13.62 -6.60
C SER A 133 -0.75 12.59 -6.73
N TYR A 134 -1.60 12.47 -5.70
CA TYR A 134 -2.76 11.57 -5.76
C TYR A 134 -3.80 12.03 -6.78
N ASN A 135 -4.08 13.33 -6.86
CA ASN A 135 -5.01 13.87 -7.86
C ASN A 135 -4.48 13.66 -9.28
N ARG A 136 -3.17 13.75 -9.49
CA ARG A 136 -2.55 13.42 -10.77
C ARG A 136 -2.74 11.95 -11.11
N ALA A 137 -2.56 11.03 -10.13
CA ALA A 137 -2.83 9.62 -10.30
C ALA A 137 -4.29 9.35 -10.69
N VAL A 138 -5.24 9.97 -9.97
CA VAL A 138 -6.68 9.89 -10.27
C VAL A 138 -6.99 10.36 -11.68
N SER A 139 -6.45 11.52 -12.09
CA SER A 139 -6.67 12.08 -13.43
C SER A 139 -6.19 11.14 -14.54
N LEU A 140 -4.99 10.57 -14.40
CA LEU A 140 -4.42 9.65 -15.37
C LEU A 140 -5.23 8.35 -15.47
N PHE A 141 -5.67 7.82 -14.33
CA PHE A 141 -6.49 6.62 -14.34
C PHE A 141 -7.88 6.84 -14.97
N LYS A 142 -8.49 8.00 -14.74
CA LYS A 142 -9.77 8.36 -15.38
C LYS A 142 -9.67 8.52 -16.91
N GLN A 143 -8.49 8.84 -17.43
CA GLN A 143 -8.26 8.89 -18.88
C GLN A 143 -8.16 7.50 -19.50
N ALA A 144 -7.64 6.53 -18.76
CA ALA A 144 -7.38 5.17 -19.26
C ALA A 144 -8.52 4.17 -18.93
N HIS A 145 -9.27 4.41 -17.88
CA HIS A 145 -10.23 3.46 -17.32
C HIS A 145 -11.49 4.14 -16.79
N ASP A 146 -12.51 3.32 -16.52
CA ASP A 146 -13.70 3.72 -15.76
C ASP A 146 -13.33 4.19 -14.34
N GLU A 147 -14.09 5.15 -13.83
CA GLU A 147 -13.97 5.68 -12.46
C GLU A 147 -14.08 4.59 -11.37
N ASN A 148 -14.61 3.44 -11.69
CA ASN A 148 -14.75 2.29 -10.79
C ASN A 148 -13.55 1.33 -10.83
N HIS A 149 -12.47 1.63 -11.55
CA HIS A 149 -11.31 0.74 -11.58
C HIS A 149 -10.77 0.45 -10.15
N PRO A 150 -10.42 -0.82 -9.80
CA PRO A 150 -10.02 -1.20 -8.43
C PRO A 150 -8.91 -0.35 -7.82
N LYS A 151 -7.94 0.11 -8.63
CA LYS A 151 -6.85 0.99 -8.15
C LYS A 151 -7.34 2.37 -7.70
N MET A 152 -8.49 2.86 -8.23
CA MET A 152 -9.08 4.11 -7.78
C MET A 152 -9.46 4.07 -6.30
N ALA A 153 -9.88 2.90 -5.79
CA ALA A 153 -10.16 2.73 -4.37
C ALA A 153 -8.95 3.03 -3.48
N MET A 154 -7.75 2.66 -3.93
CA MET A 154 -6.51 2.96 -3.20
C MET A 154 -6.21 4.46 -3.22
N PHE A 155 -6.35 5.12 -4.36
CA PHE A 155 -6.10 6.56 -4.48
C PHE A 155 -7.07 7.36 -3.61
N TYR A 156 -8.36 7.05 -3.67
CA TYR A 156 -9.37 7.71 -2.84
C TYR A 156 -9.13 7.47 -1.34
N ASN A 157 -8.72 6.26 -0.94
CA ASN A 157 -8.35 6.00 0.45
C ASN A 157 -7.18 6.88 0.91
N ASN A 158 -6.16 7.04 0.08
CA ASN A 158 -4.99 7.85 0.40
C ASN A 158 -5.34 9.35 0.48
N ILE A 159 -6.18 9.86 -0.44
CA ILE A 159 -6.69 11.23 -0.39
C ILE A 159 -7.51 11.45 0.91
N GLY A 160 -8.42 10.51 1.24
CA GLY A 160 -9.20 10.56 2.47
C GLY A 160 -8.34 10.59 3.74
N LEU A 161 -7.21 9.87 3.74
CA LEU A 161 -6.25 9.90 4.85
C LEU A 161 -5.67 11.31 5.05
N ILE A 162 -5.23 11.97 3.97
CA ILE A 162 -4.67 13.32 4.05
C ILE A 162 -5.73 14.31 4.55
N TYR A 163 -6.96 14.26 4.01
CA TYR A 163 -8.04 15.14 4.49
C TYR A 163 -8.36 14.92 5.97
N ARG A 164 -8.36 13.66 6.44
CA ARG A 164 -8.52 13.37 7.87
C ARG A 164 -7.40 14.00 8.72
N GLU A 165 -6.15 13.90 8.28
CA GLU A 165 -4.99 14.52 8.95
C GLU A 165 -5.05 16.04 8.94
N GLU A 166 -5.67 16.65 7.92
CA GLU A 166 -5.96 18.08 7.86
C GLU A 166 -7.21 18.47 8.68
N LYS A 167 -7.86 17.51 9.35
CA LYS A 167 -9.13 17.67 10.07
C LYS A 167 -10.32 18.11 9.18
N LYS A 168 -10.19 17.91 7.88
CA LYS A 168 -11.27 18.07 6.89
C LYS A 168 -12.11 16.79 6.85
N TYR A 169 -12.91 16.58 7.87
CA TYR A 169 -13.55 15.30 8.14
C TYR A 169 -14.63 14.93 7.13
N PHE A 170 -15.37 15.89 6.62
CA PHE A 170 -16.43 15.65 5.63
C PHE A 170 -15.84 15.26 4.28
N GLU A 171 -14.77 15.91 3.85
CA GLU A 171 -14.02 15.55 2.65
C GLU A 171 -13.37 14.16 2.80
N ALA A 172 -12.84 13.86 3.98
CA ALA A 172 -12.29 12.53 4.27
C ALA A 172 -13.35 11.44 4.15
N LEU A 173 -14.58 11.66 4.67
CA LEU A 173 -15.68 10.71 4.53
C LEU A 173 -16.04 10.48 3.07
N ASP A 174 -16.23 11.54 2.27
CA ASP A 174 -16.56 11.42 0.85
C ASP A 174 -15.55 10.52 0.11
N PHE A 175 -14.25 10.73 0.31
CA PHE A 175 -13.23 9.92 -0.33
C PHE A 175 -13.16 8.48 0.21
N TYR A 176 -13.32 8.27 1.50
CA TYR A 176 -13.36 6.91 2.06
C TYR A 176 -14.61 6.13 1.60
N GLU A 177 -15.75 6.78 1.46
CA GLU A 177 -16.98 6.16 0.96
C GLU A 177 -16.86 5.79 -0.52
N LYS A 178 -16.27 6.66 -1.36
CA LYS A 178 -15.91 6.34 -2.76
C LYS A 178 -14.99 5.13 -2.83
N SER A 179 -13.96 5.09 -1.98
CA SER A 179 -13.05 3.93 -1.88
C SER A 179 -13.81 2.66 -1.49
N LEU A 180 -14.66 2.71 -0.47
CA LEU A 180 -15.44 1.58 0.01
C LEU A 180 -16.43 1.08 -1.06
N ALA A 181 -17.10 1.99 -1.76
CA ALA A 181 -18.04 1.65 -2.82
C ALA A 181 -17.37 0.85 -3.96
N ILE A 182 -16.18 1.27 -4.39
CA ILE A 182 -15.40 0.54 -5.39
C ILE A 182 -14.97 -0.82 -4.84
N LYS A 183 -14.40 -0.89 -3.63
CA LYS A 183 -13.97 -2.16 -3.04
C LYS A 183 -15.09 -3.18 -2.92
N LYS A 184 -16.31 -2.75 -2.57
CA LYS A 184 -17.49 -3.63 -2.51
C LYS A 184 -17.88 -4.26 -3.85
N LYS A 185 -17.54 -3.64 -4.98
CA LYS A 185 -17.81 -4.20 -6.31
C LYS A 185 -16.85 -5.33 -6.68
N TYR A 186 -15.62 -5.29 -6.18
CA TYR A 186 -14.52 -6.15 -6.64
C TYR A 186 -14.01 -7.14 -5.61
N LEU A 187 -14.31 -6.93 -4.32
CA LEU A 187 -13.81 -7.78 -3.24
C LEU A 187 -14.92 -8.62 -2.62
N PRO A 188 -14.63 -9.83 -2.17
CA PRO A 188 -15.54 -10.63 -1.35
C PRO A 188 -15.98 -9.86 -0.10
N MET A 189 -17.19 -10.14 0.40
CA MET A 189 -17.78 -9.40 1.54
C MET A 189 -17.00 -9.52 2.84
N ASP A 190 -16.15 -10.52 2.98
CA ASP A 190 -15.27 -10.77 4.13
C ASP A 190 -13.80 -10.42 3.87
N HIS A 191 -13.49 -9.75 2.75
CA HIS A 191 -12.12 -9.38 2.43
C HIS A 191 -11.58 -8.35 3.45
N PRO A 192 -10.35 -8.54 4.02
CA PRO A 192 -9.77 -7.67 5.06
C PRO A 192 -9.75 -6.17 4.72
N ASN A 193 -9.54 -5.84 3.45
CA ASN A 193 -9.53 -4.45 2.98
C ASN A 193 -10.87 -3.72 3.15
N LEU A 194 -12.01 -4.45 3.20
CA LEU A 194 -13.30 -3.86 3.55
C LEU A 194 -13.35 -3.53 5.05
N GLY A 195 -12.80 -4.40 5.90
CA GLY A 195 -12.65 -4.13 7.33
C GLY A 195 -11.84 -2.86 7.59
N THR A 196 -10.71 -2.69 6.88
CA THR A 196 -9.89 -1.47 6.96
C THR A 196 -10.67 -0.23 6.52
N SER A 197 -11.48 -0.31 5.46
CA SER A 197 -12.29 0.83 5.01
C SER A 197 -13.35 1.24 6.03
N TYR A 198 -14.06 0.27 6.61
CA TYR A 198 -15.02 0.55 7.68
C TYR A 198 -14.34 1.17 8.91
N ASN A 199 -13.16 0.66 9.30
CA ASN A 199 -12.41 1.24 10.41
C ASN A 199 -12.00 2.71 10.14
N ASN A 200 -11.57 3.03 8.92
CA ASN A 200 -11.19 4.40 8.54
C ASN A 200 -12.39 5.36 8.61
N ILE A 201 -13.55 4.94 8.13
CA ILE A 201 -14.80 5.73 8.21
C ILE A 201 -15.20 5.91 9.69
N GLY A 202 -15.15 4.84 10.49
CA GLY A 202 -15.40 4.89 11.92
C GLY A 202 -14.48 5.89 12.64
N ASN A 203 -13.19 5.91 12.31
CA ASN A 203 -12.24 6.87 12.88
C ASN A 203 -12.62 8.33 12.57
N VAL A 204 -13.16 8.62 11.38
CA VAL A 204 -13.61 9.98 11.04
C VAL A 204 -14.87 10.34 11.82
N HIS A 205 -15.84 9.43 11.91
CA HIS A 205 -17.03 9.65 12.74
C HIS A 205 -16.69 9.87 14.22
N TYR A 206 -15.64 9.17 14.72
CA TYR A 206 -15.13 9.42 16.07
C TYR A 206 -14.66 10.86 16.25
N CYS A 207 -13.90 11.38 15.29
CA CYS A 207 -13.44 12.78 15.30
C CYS A 207 -14.61 13.79 15.23
N LEU A 208 -15.75 13.38 14.65
CA LEU A 208 -16.98 14.19 14.56
C LEU A 208 -17.91 14.03 15.78
N GLY A 209 -17.60 13.12 16.71
CA GLY A 209 -18.45 12.85 17.87
C GLY A 209 -19.71 12.01 17.56
N HIS A 210 -19.79 11.38 16.39
CA HIS A 210 -20.93 10.59 15.96
C HIS A 210 -20.83 9.14 16.48
N TYR A 211 -20.82 8.94 17.79
CA TYR A 211 -20.44 7.69 18.46
C TYR A 211 -21.27 6.47 18.06
N ASP A 212 -22.55 6.60 17.75
CA ASP A 212 -23.37 5.48 17.28
C ASP A 212 -22.94 4.98 15.91
N LEU A 213 -22.62 5.90 14.99
CA LEU A 213 -22.05 5.56 13.68
C LEU A 213 -20.65 4.94 13.80
N VAL A 214 -19.85 5.42 14.76
CA VAL A 214 -18.54 4.82 15.05
C VAL A 214 -18.69 3.35 15.38
N LEU A 215 -19.58 3.02 16.33
CA LEU A 215 -19.79 1.63 16.75
C LEU A 215 -20.33 0.75 15.62
N ASP A 216 -21.25 1.25 14.78
CA ASP A 216 -21.71 0.50 13.60
C ASP A 216 -20.57 0.17 12.66
N HIS A 217 -19.73 1.15 12.32
CA HIS A 217 -18.59 0.95 11.43
C HIS A 217 -17.53 0.03 12.03
N TYR A 218 -17.19 0.18 13.31
CA TYR A 218 -16.23 -0.71 13.97
C TYR A 218 -16.74 -2.14 14.10
N ASN A 219 -18.03 -2.34 14.38
CA ASN A 219 -18.65 -3.66 14.41
C ASN A 219 -18.58 -4.35 13.04
N ARG A 220 -18.84 -3.63 11.95
CA ARG A 220 -18.68 -4.16 10.58
C ARG A 220 -17.21 -4.53 10.29
N SER A 221 -16.27 -3.67 10.68
CA SER A 221 -14.85 -3.94 10.56
C SER A 221 -14.45 -5.19 11.33
N LEU A 222 -14.85 -5.27 12.60
CA LEU A 222 -14.56 -6.40 13.49
C LEU A 222 -15.11 -7.73 12.95
N LYS A 223 -16.37 -7.73 12.51
CA LYS A 223 -17.03 -8.92 11.93
C LYS A 223 -16.24 -9.47 10.73
N ILE A 224 -15.72 -8.59 9.87
CA ILE A 224 -14.90 -8.97 8.72
C ILE A 224 -13.55 -9.51 9.20
N ARG A 225 -12.86 -8.78 10.09
CA ARG A 225 -11.53 -9.14 10.59
C ARG A 225 -11.53 -10.49 11.32
N LEU A 226 -12.53 -10.76 12.16
CA LEU A 226 -12.68 -12.05 12.87
C LEU A 226 -12.88 -13.24 11.92
N LYS A 227 -13.45 -13.02 10.72
CA LYS A 227 -13.60 -14.08 9.71
C LYS A 227 -12.36 -14.32 8.88
N SER A 228 -11.57 -13.27 8.64
CA SER A 228 -10.54 -13.28 7.60
C SER A 228 -9.11 -13.23 8.15
N LEU A 229 -8.93 -12.97 9.43
CA LEU A 229 -7.63 -12.83 10.08
C LEU A 229 -7.49 -13.80 11.26
N PRO A 230 -6.27 -14.22 11.60
CA PRO A 230 -6.00 -14.97 12.82
C PRO A 230 -6.49 -14.21 14.06
N ALA A 231 -6.99 -14.93 15.07
CA ALA A 231 -7.59 -14.32 16.27
C ALA A 231 -6.67 -13.32 17.01
N GLN A 232 -5.36 -13.51 16.92
CA GLN A 232 -4.34 -12.66 17.55
C GLN A 232 -3.85 -11.53 16.63
N HIS A 233 -4.52 -11.29 15.51
CA HIS A 233 -4.07 -10.26 14.56
C HIS A 233 -4.18 -8.86 15.17
N PRO A 234 -3.14 -8.00 15.06
CA PRO A 234 -3.12 -6.66 15.68
C PRO A 234 -4.31 -5.78 15.30
N ASP A 235 -4.84 -5.93 14.10
CA ASP A 235 -5.98 -5.18 13.62
C ASP A 235 -7.27 -5.47 14.40
N ILE A 236 -7.44 -6.71 14.88
CA ILE A 236 -8.58 -7.11 15.73
C ILE A 236 -8.48 -6.39 17.06
N ALA A 237 -7.31 -6.49 17.71
CA ALA A 237 -7.04 -5.82 18.98
C ALA A 237 -7.21 -4.29 18.87
N MET A 238 -6.72 -3.69 17.78
CA MET A 238 -6.92 -2.27 17.51
C MET A 238 -8.40 -1.89 17.40
N THR A 239 -9.22 -2.73 16.75
CA THR A 239 -10.66 -2.46 16.63
C THR A 239 -11.35 -2.51 18.00
N TYR A 240 -11.06 -3.52 18.83
CA TYR A 240 -11.58 -3.62 20.19
C TYR A 240 -11.19 -2.40 21.03
N ARG A 241 -9.91 -2.02 20.99
CA ARG A 241 -9.42 -0.82 21.68
C ARG A 241 -10.19 0.44 21.26
N ASN A 242 -10.37 0.64 19.96
CA ASN A 242 -11.09 1.80 19.44
C ASN A 242 -12.56 1.80 19.90
N MET A 243 -13.22 0.64 19.93
CA MET A 243 -14.58 0.50 20.46
C MET A 243 -14.63 0.79 21.96
N GLY A 244 -13.67 0.28 22.75
CA GLY A 244 -13.56 0.56 24.17
C GLY A 244 -13.52 2.06 24.47
N LEU A 245 -12.67 2.81 23.74
CA LEU A 245 -12.62 4.27 23.85
C LEU A 245 -13.97 4.96 23.58
N VAL A 246 -14.75 4.45 22.62
CA VAL A 246 -16.09 5.00 22.34
C VAL A 246 -17.05 4.75 23.49
N TYR A 247 -17.01 3.56 24.10
CA TYR A 247 -17.86 3.25 25.27
C TYR A 247 -17.48 4.09 26.49
N GLU A 248 -16.20 4.42 26.70
CA GLU A 248 -15.77 5.38 27.72
C GLU A 248 -16.41 6.76 27.50
N TYR A 249 -16.40 7.27 26.26
CA TYR A 249 -17.07 8.55 25.94
C TYR A 249 -18.59 8.53 26.09
N LYS A 250 -19.20 7.34 26.05
CA LYS A 250 -20.65 7.14 26.30
C LYS A 250 -20.94 6.83 27.76
N ASP A 251 -19.97 6.94 28.66
CA ASP A 251 -20.07 6.57 30.08
C ASP A 251 -20.48 5.11 30.33
N ASP A 252 -20.30 4.22 29.35
CA ASP A 252 -20.56 2.78 29.46
C ASP A 252 -19.25 2.04 29.81
N PHE A 253 -18.78 2.26 31.02
CA PHE A 253 -17.50 1.73 31.51
C PHE A 253 -17.47 0.20 31.59
N GLU A 254 -18.64 -0.44 31.81
CA GLU A 254 -18.71 -1.90 31.84
C GLU A 254 -18.34 -2.51 30.47
N LYS A 255 -18.94 -2.00 29.40
CA LYS A 255 -18.59 -2.47 28.05
C LYS A 255 -17.17 -2.09 27.62
N SER A 256 -16.70 -0.89 28.01
CA SER A 256 -15.33 -0.50 27.76
C SER A 256 -14.36 -1.52 28.37
N LEU A 257 -14.55 -1.89 29.64
CA LEU A 257 -13.68 -2.81 30.36
C LEU A 257 -13.66 -4.22 29.70
N ILE A 258 -14.84 -4.73 29.29
CA ILE A 258 -14.94 -6.05 28.61
C ILE A 258 -14.15 -6.09 27.29
N LEU A 259 -14.04 -4.97 26.57
CA LEU A 259 -13.35 -4.91 25.27
C LEU A 259 -11.85 -4.66 25.38
N LEU A 260 -11.37 -4.16 26.51
CA LEU A 260 -9.98 -3.82 26.74
C LEU A 260 -9.16 -4.94 27.44
N TRP A 261 -9.85 -5.92 27.99
CA TRP A 261 -9.29 -7.14 28.60
C TRP A 261 -9.55 -8.38 27.72
#